data_2d0715e720fdc450e30adc2e92f06999
#
_entry.id   2d0715e720fdc450e30adc2e92f06999
#
_cell.length_a   1.000
_cell.length_b   1.000
_cell.length_c   1.000
_cell.angle_alpha   90.00
_cell.angle_beta   90.00
_cell.angle_gamma   90.00
#
_symmetry.space_group_name_H-M   'P 1'
#
loop_
_entity.id
_entity.type
_entity.pdbx_description
1 polymer ?
#
loop_
_entity_poly.entity_id
_entity_poly.type
_entity_poly.pdbx_seq_one_letter_code
_entity_poly.pdbx_strand_id
1 'polypeptide(L)'
;TWLRRQRQMCIRDRNRSIYEQVLNLNAEQKQSMFDFLLDNAKEENKYYWYDFLYNNCSSKLRDVIEESTGVNFSEEKTKKSFRKLIDSYNTKAEWYDFGIDVALGAQIDKKANYAEQMFLPDYLMNTLDVTKINGEPLVMKKQTVLDNGYHFYTEGKLLNWLNPSAILWLVLLIFFLFKLYYKGNTVPLFSFLWLLIMGISGWILLFLWFGTNHEAADWNLNILWAFPLHLPMAFFILVKNKPKWVAQYFFLARVILITT
;
A
#
# COMPACT_ATOMS: atom_id res chain seq x y z
N THR A 1 15.54 19.92 17.69
CA THR A 1 15.23 19.24 18.98
C THR A 1 13.84 18.61 18.99
N TRP A 2 12.82 19.22 18.39
CA TRP A 2 11.45 18.70 18.36
C TRP A 2 11.35 17.42 17.48
N LEU A 3 11.94 17.41 16.30
CA LEU A 3 12.01 16.24 15.40
C LEU A 3 12.78 15.06 16.02
N ARG A 4 13.84 15.31 16.81
CA ARG A 4 14.55 14.27 17.57
C ARG A 4 13.64 13.65 18.64
N ARG A 5 12.85 14.44 19.34
CA ARG A 5 11.90 13.95 20.34
C ARG A 5 10.77 13.11 19.70
N GLN A 6 10.24 13.53 18.55
CA GLN A 6 9.23 12.75 17.84
C GLN A 6 9.76 11.38 17.36
N ARG A 7 10.99 11.33 16.81
CA ARG A 7 11.60 10.06 16.39
C ARG A 7 11.85 9.14 17.60
N GLN A 8 12.34 9.68 18.70
CA GLN A 8 12.54 8.91 19.93
C GLN A 8 11.23 8.41 20.52
N MET A 9 10.17 9.22 20.51
CA MET A 9 8.83 8.80 20.95
C MET A 9 8.31 7.67 20.07
N CYS A 10 8.35 7.79 18.74
CA CYS A 10 7.85 6.74 17.84
C CYS A 10 8.59 5.40 17.98
N ILE A 11 9.89 5.42 18.24
CA ILE A 11 10.69 4.21 18.45
C ILE A 11 10.40 3.60 19.83
N ARG A 12 10.41 4.43 20.88
CA ARG A 12 10.22 4.01 22.25
C ARG A 12 8.80 3.54 22.54
N ASP A 13 7.79 4.28 22.06
CA ASP A 13 6.39 3.99 22.35
C ASP A 13 5.83 2.82 21.52
N ARG A 14 6.49 2.45 20.42
CA ARG A 14 6.10 1.34 19.54
C ARG A 14 6.98 0.11 19.65
N ASN A 15 7.87 0.06 20.64
CA ASN A 15 8.80 -1.07 20.86
C ASN A 15 9.51 -1.52 19.57
N ARG A 16 10.02 -0.57 18.77
CA ARG A 16 10.73 -0.89 17.53
C ARG A 16 12.20 -1.08 17.78
N SER A 17 12.78 -2.11 17.16
CA SER A 17 14.22 -2.32 17.14
C SER A 17 14.90 -1.31 16.20
N ILE A 18 16.15 -0.98 16.50
CA ILE A 18 17.00 -0.10 15.70
C ILE A 18 18.24 -0.87 15.26
N TYR A 19 18.43 -0.93 13.95
CA TYR A 19 19.62 -1.50 13.33
C TYR A 19 20.44 -0.39 12.71
N GLU A 20 21.76 -0.50 12.83
CA GLU A 20 22.71 0.43 12.25
C GLU A 20 23.66 -0.32 11.32
N GLN A 21 23.89 0.23 10.13
CA GLN A 21 24.92 -0.23 9.20
C GLN A 21 25.96 0.87 9.03
N VAL A 22 27.22 0.57 9.32
CA VAL A 22 28.35 1.46 9.10
C VAL A 22 28.89 1.19 7.70
N LEU A 23 28.80 2.18 6.82
CA LEU A 23 29.26 2.07 5.44
C LEU A 23 30.79 2.25 5.34
N ASN A 24 31.41 1.41 4.50
CA ASN A 24 32.85 1.47 4.17
C ASN A 24 33.07 2.43 3.00
N LEU A 25 33.06 3.72 3.29
CA LEU A 25 33.24 4.79 2.31
C LEU A 25 34.63 5.41 2.41
N ASN A 26 35.26 5.70 1.28
CA ASN A 26 36.47 6.48 1.23
C ASN A 26 36.21 7.98 1.49
N ALA A 27 37.25 8.81 1.52
CA ALA A 27 37.13 10.22 1.82
C ALA A 27 36.31 10.99 0.77
N GLU A 28 36.48 10.68 -0.50
CA GLU A 28 35.77 11.33 -1.61
C GLU A 28 34.26 10.96 -1.58
N GLN A 29 33.92 9.69 -1.36
CA GLN A 29 32.54 9.23 -1.23
C GLN A 29 31.83 9.84 -0.03
N LYS A 30 32.54 9.97 1.11
CA LYS A 30 31.99 10.65 2.29
C LYS A 30 31.72 12.12 2.02
N GLN A 31 32.64 12.78 1.31
CA GLN A 31 32.49 14.20 0.95
C GLN A 31 31.30 14.36 -0.02
N SER A 32 31.21 13.54 -1.07
CA SER A 32 30.09 13.56 -2.02
C SER A 32 28.75 13.38 -1.32
N MET A 33 28.63 12.39 -0.43
CA MET A 33 27.42 12.17 0.35
C MET A 33 27.09 13.34 1.27
N PHE A 34 28.08 13.95 1.89
CA PHE A 34 27.91 15.12 2.76
C PHE A 34 27.42 16.33 1.95
N ASP A 35 28.01 16.59 0.78
CA ASP A 35 27.64 17.69 -0.10
C ASP A 35 26.21 17.51 -0.62
N PHE A 36 25.84 16.29 -1.02
CA PHE A 36 24.46 15.95 -1.37
C PHE A 36 23.48 16.26 -0.24
N LEU A 37 23.79 15.84 0.99
CA LEU A 37 22.92 16.09 2.14
C LEU A 37 22.78 17.57 2.47
N LEU A 38 23.86 18.36 2.31
CA LEU A 38 23.83 19.82 2.47
C LEU A 38 22.97 20.48 1.38
N ASP A 39 23.11 20.03 0.13
CA ASP A 39 22.31 20.53 -0.98
C ASP A 39 20.83 20.21 -0.79
N ASN A 40 20.53 18.97 -0.42
CA ASN A 40 19.15 18.54 -0.15
C ASN A 40 18.51 19.24 1.08
N ALA A 41 19.31 19.77 1.99
CA ALA A 41 18.81 20.51 3.15
C ALA A 41 18.42 21.97 2.85
N LYS A 42 18.76 22.50 1.66
CA LYS A 42 18.35 23.85 1.23
C LYS A 42 16.83 23.95 1.10
N GLU A 43 16.29 25.17 1.32
CA GLU A 43 14.85 25.41 1.24
C GLU A 43 14.23 24.99 -0.10
N GLU A 44 14.95 25.16 -1.20
CA GLU A 44 14.52 24.83 -2.56
C GLU A 44 14.52 23.33 -2.85
N ASN A 45 15.32 22.52 -2.17
CA ASN A 45 15.54 21.10 -2.45
C ASN A 45 14.92 20.16 -1.41
N LYS A 46 14.58 20.66 -0.21
CA LYS A 46 14.11 19.82 0.90
C LYS A 46 12.73 19.20 0.69
N TYR A 47 11.95 19.74 -0.26
CA TYR A 47 10.64 19.23 -0.62
C TYR A 47 10.72 18.48 -1.94
N TYR A 48 10.16 17.27 -1.96
CA TYR A 48 10.07 16.45 -3.16
C TYR A 48 8.71 15.77 -3.27
N TRP A 49 8.33 15.40 -4.48
CA TRP A 49 7.13 14.63 -4.70
C TRP A 49 7.33 13.20 -4.17
N TYR A 50 6.61 12.89 -3.11
CA TYR A 50 6.66 11.56 -2.51
C TYR A 50 5.87 10.58 -3.36
N ASP A 51 6.49 9.48 -3.77
CA ASP A 51 5.85 8.31 -4.34
C ASP A 51 6.18 7.08 -3.50
N PHE A 52 5.15 6.30 -3.20
CA PHE A 52 5.30 5.17 -2.28
C PHE A 52 6.24 4.09 -2.84
N LEU A 53 6.21 3.83 -4.15
CA LEU A 53 7.00 2.77 -4.80
C LEU A 53 8.38 3.26 -5.26
N TYR A 54 8.43 4.45 -5.86
CA TYR A 54 9.61 4.88 -6.60
C TYR A 54 10.38 6.03 -5.95
N ASN A 55 9.73 6.84 -5.10
CA ASN A 55 10.35 8.05 -4.54
C ASN A 55 9.99 8.24 -3.06
N ASN A 56 10.33 7.25 -2.24
CA ASN A 56 10.12 7.26 -0.79
C ASN A 56 11.44 7.44 -0.02
N CYS A 57 11.37 7.43 1.31
CA CYS A 57 12.55 7.59 2.17
C CYS A 57 13.62 6.49 1.97
N SER A 58 13.23 5.26 1.64
CA SER A 58 14.15 4.15 1.38
C SER A 58 14.82 4.28 0.01
N SER A 59 14.01 4.53 -1.05
CA SER A 59 14.54 4.71 -2.40
C SER A 59 15.48 5.91 -2.48
N LYS A 60 15.18 7.01 -1.75
CA LYS A 60 16.09 8.17 -1.66
C LYS A 60 17.44 7.81 -1.04
N LEU A 61 17.48 6.96 -0.01
CA LEU A 61 18.75 6.50 0.56
C LEU A 61 19.53 5.63 -0.44
N ARG A 62 18.85 4.77 -1.20
CA ARG A 62 19.46 4.01 -2.30
C ARG A 62 20.11 4.96 -3.31
N ASP A 63 19.36 5.95 -3.79
CA ASP A 63 19.80 6.88 -4.82
C ASP A 63 21.03 7.68 -4.36
N VAL A 64 21.05 8.15 -3.10
CA VAL A 64 22.21 8.84 -2.51
C VAL A 64 23.44 7.92 -2.46
N ILE A 65 23.25 6.65 -2.13
CA ILE A 65 24.36 5.69 -2.07
C ILE A 65 24.90 5.43 -3.49
N GLU A 66 24.01 5.25 -4.49
CA GLU A 66 24.42 5.08 -5.89
C GLU A 66 25.21 6.29 -6.39
N GLU A 67 24.69 7.49 -6.17
CA GLU A 67 25.34 8.74 -6.61
C GLU A 67 26.69 8.95 -5.94
N SER A 68 26.79 8.72 -4.62
CA SER A 68 28.01 8.98 -3.86
C SER A 68 29.09 7.91 -4.02
N THR A 69 28.71 6.68 -4.38
CA THR A 69 29.65 5.54 -4.43
C THR A 69 29.93 5.04 -5.83
N GLY A 70 29.08 5.40 -6.81
CA GLY A 70 29.14 4.87 -8.16
C GLY A 70 28.68 3.41 -8.28
N VAL A 71 28.08 2.84 -7.23
CA VAL A 71 27.50 1.50 -7.29
C VAL A 71 26.20 1.54 -8.11
N ASN A 72 25.99 0.55 -8.98
CA ASN A 72 24.73 0.36 -9.68
C ASN A 72 24.03 -0.88 -9.15
N PHE A 73 22.82 -0.72 -8.63
CA PHE A 73 22.02 -1.85 -8.24
C PHE A 73 21.33 -2.47 -9.45
N SER A 74 21.13 -3.79 -9.40
CA SER A 74 20.62 -4.55 -10.55
C SER A 74 19.19 -4.15 -10.93
N GLU A 75 19.00 -3.87 -12.22
CA GLU A 75 17.69 -3.64 -12.84
C GLU A 75 17.01 -4.95 -13.31
N GLU A 76 17.63 -6.10 -13.06
CA GLU A 76 17.04 -7.39 -13.40
C GLU A 76 15.70 -7.58 -12.68
N LYS A 77 14.66 -7.97 -13.44
CA LYS A 77 13.32 -8.21 -12.87
C LYS A 77 13.32 -9.46 -11.99
N THR A 78 12.75 -9.30 -10.81
CA THR A 78 12.56 -10.40 -9.88
C THR A 78 11.25 -11.16 -10.17
N LYS A 79 11.00 -12.23 -9.42
CA LYS A 79 9.73 -12.96 -9.49
C LYS A 79 8.62 -12.32 -8.67
N LYS A 80 8.95 -11.34 -7.81
CA LYS A 80 8.00 -10.69 -6.89
C LYS A 80 7.44 -9.42 -7.52
N SER A 81 6.13 -9.24 -7.45
CA SER A 81 5.48 -7.95 -7.71
C SER A 81 5.59 -7.05 -6.48
N PHE A 82 5.36 -5.74 -6.66
CA PHE A 82 5.27 -4.83 -5.53
C PHE A 82 4.19 -5.27 -4.54
N ARG A 83 3.02 -5.75 -5.01
CA ARG A 83 1.96 -6.32 -4.17
C ARG A 83 2.52 -7.43 -3.27
N LYS A 84 3.18 -8.44 -3.83
CA LYS A 84 3.77 -9.54 -3.05
C LYS A 84 4.82 -9.09 -2.04
N LEU A 85 5.53 -8.01 -2.35
CA LEU A 85 6.48 -7.41 -1.41
C LEU A 85 5.76 -6.75 -0.24
N ILE A 86 4.67 -6.00 -0.50
CA ILE A 86 3.83 -5.35 0.51
C ILE A 86 3.13 -6.39 1.37
N ASP A 87 2.47 -7.39 0.78
CA ASP A 87 1.74 -8.47 1.46
C ASP A 87 2.63 -9.22 2.44
N SER A 88 3.93 -9.38 2.12
CA SER A 88 4.88 -10.06 3.01
C SER A 88 5.03 -9.38 4.37
N TYR A 89 4.68 -8.10 4.49
CA TYR A 89 4.68 -7.34 5.73
C TYR A 89 3.32 -7.33 6.44
N ASN A 90 2.24 -7.63 5.72
CA ASN A 90 0.86 -7.51 6.21
C ASN A 90 0.26 -8.85 6.62
N THR A 91 1.01 -9.94 6.61
CA THR A 91 0.54 -11.32 6.84
C THR A 91 -0.28 -11.55 8.13
N LYS A 92 -0.18 -10.64 9.10
CA LYS A 92 -0.90 -10.69 10.37
C LYS A 92 -1.98 -9.60 10.52
N ALA A 93 -2.17 -8.77 9.50
CA ALA A 93 -3.07 -7.62 9.51
C ALA A 93 -4.03 -7.67 8.32
N GLU A 94 -4.86 -8.72 8.25
CA GLU A 94 -5.72 -9.04 7.11
C GLU A 94 -6.65 -7.88 6.70
N TRP A 95 -7.17 -7.11 7.65
CA TRP A 95 -7.99 -5.93 7.34
C TRP A 95 -7.20 -4.79 6.73
N TYR A 96 -5.98 -4.60 7.19
CA TYR A 96 -5.09 -3.59 6.63
C TYR A 96 -4.65 -3.99 5.22
N ASP A 97 -4.29 -5.26 5.04
CA ASP A 97 -3.95 -5.85 3.76
C ASP A 97 -5.09 -5.72 2.74
N PHE A 98 -6.30 -6.12 3.14
CA PHE A 98 -7.51 -5.92 2.33
C PHE A 98 -7.73 -4.46 1.95
N GLY A 99 -7.54 -3.51 2.88
CA GLY A 99 -7.66 -2.07 2.61
C GLY A 99 -6.64 -1.59 1.57
N ILE A 100 -5.39 -2.05 1.67
CA ILE A 100 -4.33 -1.78 0.70
C ILE A 100 -4.69 -2.37 -0.67
N ASP A 101 -5.13 -3.62 -0.72
CA ASP A 101 -5.52 -4.30 -1.96
C ASP A 101 -6.68 -3.62 -2.68
N VAL A 102 -7.62 -3.06 -1.94
CA VAL A 102 -8.72 -2.27 -2.51
C VAL A 102 -8.23 -0.91 -2.99
N ALA A 103 -7.37 -0.23 -2.23
CA ALA A 103 -6.94 1.14 -2.50
C ALA A 103 -5.89 1.25 -3.61
N LEU A 104 -5.00 0.25 -3.74
CA LEU A 104 -3.91 0.27 -4.71
C LEU A 104 -4.31 -0.39 -6.03
N GLY A 105 -3.83 0.18 -7.14
CA GLY A 105 -4.18 -0.20 -8.50
C GLY A 105 -3.21 -1.23 -9.12
N ALA A 106 -3.34 -1.44 -10.42
CA ALA A 106 -2.56 -2.42 -11.17
C ALA A 106 -1.05 -2.11 -11.23
N GLN A 107 -0.62 -0.92 -10.83
CA GLN A 107 0.80 -0.56 -10.79
C GLN A 107 1.59 -1.46 -9.84
N ILE A 108 0.99 -1.85 -8.70
CA ILE A 108 1.65 -2.71 -7.72
C ILE A 108 1.72 -4.19 -8.15
N ASP A 109 1.02 -4.58 -9.22
CA ASP A 109 1.09 -5.95 -9.77
C ASP A 109 2.29 -6.16 -10.70
N LYS A 110 2.97 -5.08 -11.09
CA LYS A 110 4.22 -5.14 -11.84
C LYS A 110 5.31 -5.84 -11.04
N LYS A 111 6.14 -6.62 -11.74
CA LYS A 111 7.32 -7.23 -11.13
C LYS A 111 8.36 -6.16 -10.85
N ALA A 112 8.79 -6.06 -9.59
CA ALA A 112 9.87 -5.19 -9.18
C ALA A 112 11.22 -5.77 -9.62
N ASN A 113 12.18 -4.92 -10.01
CA ASN A 113 13.58 -5.32 -10.15
C ASN A 113 14.30 -5.28 -8.78
N TYR A 114 15.55 -5.69 -8.73
CA TYR A 114 16.29 -5.72 -7.45
C TYR A 114 16.47 -4.31 -6.86
N ALA A 115 16.71 -3.29 -7.68
CA ALA A 115 16.80 -1.90 -7.23
C ALA A 115 15.44 -1.37 -6.74
N GLU A 116 14.36 -1.68 -7.46
CA GLU A 116 13.01 -1.28 -7.09
C GLU A 116 12.55 -1.90 -5.77
N GLN A 117 12.94 -3.14 -5.42
CA GLN A 117 12.59 -3.77 -4.14
C GLN A 117 13.09 -2.97 -2.92
N MET A 118 14.12 -2.16 -3.11
CA MET A 118 14.68 -1.31 -2.04
C MET A 118 13.78 -0.12 -1.65
N PHE A 119 12.56 -0.01 -2.22
CA PHE A 119 11.54 0.87 -1.65
C PHE A 119 11.13 0.43 -0.24
N LEU A 120 11.37 -0.84 0.10
CA LEU A 120 11.19 -1.39 1.44
C LEU A 120 12.51 -1.36 2.21
N PRO A 121 12.53 -0.80 3.44
CA PRO A 121 13.76 -0.63 4.23
C PRO A 121 14.55 -1.92 4.46
N ASP A 122 13.88 -3.05 4.69
CA ASP A 122 14.56 -4.33 4.92
C ASP A 122 15.26 -4.83 3.67
N TYR A 123 14.66 -4.61 2.48
CA TYR A 123 15.30 -4.96 1.22
C TYR A 123 16.50 -4.07 0.94
N LEU A 124 16.41 -2.76 1.24
CA LEU A 124 17.55 -1.86 1.16
C LEU A 124 18.67 -2.33 2.09
N MET A 125 18.38 -2.55 3.36
CA MET A 125 19.35 -3.01 4.37
C MET A 125 20.03 -4.31 3.94
N ASN A 126 19.26 -5.32 3.50
CA ASN A 126 19.79 -6.61 3.10
C ASN A 126 20.63 -6.53 1.81
N THR A 127 20.24 -5.68 0.87
CA THR A 127 21.01 -5.47 -0.37
C THR A 127 22.34 -4.80 -0.05
N LEU A 128 22.36 -3.79 0.82
CA LEU A 128 23.61 -3.14 1.23
C LEU A 128 24.57 -4.11 1.94
N ASP A 129 24.06 -5.04 2.76
CA ASP A 129 24.86 -6.04 3.47
C ASP A 129 25.68 -6.93 2.52
N VAL A 130 25.16 -7.21 1.31
CA VAL A 130 25.83 -8.08 0.34
C VAL A 130 26.56 -7.33 -0.77
N THR A 131 26.36 -6.01 -0.85
CA THR A 131 26.96 -5.16 -1.88
C THR A 131 28.44 -4.97 -1.65
N LYS A 132 29.22 -5.00 -2.73
CA LYS A 132 30.67 -4.74 -2.72
C LYS A 132 30.99 -3.60 -3.66
N ILE A 133 31.97 -2.78 -3.27
CA ILE A 133 32.57 -1.72 -4.09
C ILE A 133 34.06 -2.03 -4.25
N ASN A 134 34.54 -2.17 -5.48
CA ASN A 134 35.93 -2.52 -5.79
C ASN A 134 36.43 -3.78 -5.07
N GLY A 135 35.54 -4.76 -4.86
CA GLY A 135 35.86 -6.02 -4.18
C GLY A 135 35.70 -6.01 -2.65
N GLU A 136 35.60 -4.82 -2.05
CA GLU A 136 35.40 -4.64 -0.61
C GLU A 136 33.92 -4.52 -0.24
N PRO A 137 33.47 -5.04 0.91
CA PRO A 137 32.10 -4.94 1.35
C PRO A 137 31.70 -3.47 1.60
N LEU A 138 30.51 -3.08 1.11
CA LEU A 138 29.96 -1.73 1.34
C LEU A 138 29.61 -1.51 2.82
N VAL A 139 29.11 -2.52 3.51
CA VAL A 139 28.83 -2.47 4.96
C VAL A 139 29.98 -3.06 5.73
N MET A 140 30.70 -2.21 6.45
CA MET A 140 31.83 -2.62 7.30
C MET A 140 31.38 -3.26 8.60
N LYS A 141 30.28 -2.77 9.17
CA LYS A 141 29.74 -3.23 10.45
C LYS A 141 28.23 -3.08 10.47
N LYS A 142 27.55 -4.12 10.94
CA LYS A 142 26.11 -4.07 11.28
C LYS A 142 25.95 -4.33 12.77
N GLN A 143 25.15 -3.51 13.43
CA GLN A 143 24.87 -3.68 14.86
C GLN A 143 23.42 -3.37 15.19
N THR A 144 22.91 -4.05 16.20
CA THR A 144 21.60 -3.74 16.80
C THR A 144 21.82 -2.71 17.90
N VAL A 145 21.36 -1.49 17.67
CA VAL A 145 21.50 -0.39 18.66
C VAL A 145 20.47 -0.52 19.75
N LEU A 146 19.27 -0.99 19.39
CA LEU A 146 18.18 -1.24 20.32
C LEU A 146 17.42 -2.48 19.82
N ASP A 147 17.33 -3.49 20.69
CA ASP A 147 16.51 -4.67 20.45
C ASP A 147 15.31 -4.69 21.39
N ASN A 148 14.16 -4.35 20.88
CA ASN A 148 12.90 -4.38 21.62
C ASN A 148 12.06 -5.61 21.28
N GLY A 149 12.62 -6.59 20.56
CA GLY A 149 11.88 -7.67 19.93
C GLY A 149 10.93 -7.16 18.85
N TYR A 150 10.91 -7.82 17.72
CA TYR A 150 10.05 -7.40 16.59
C TYR A 150 8.60 -7.84 16.90
N HIS A 151 7.85 -7.00 17.58
CA HIS A 151 6.43 -7.21 17.77
C HIS A 151 5.67 -6.50 16.65
N PHE A 152 5.48 -7.19 15.53
CA PHE A 152 4.36 -6.84 14.65
C PHE A 152 3.08 -6.83 15.50
N TYR A 153 2.18 -5.89 15.17
CA TYR A 153 0.83 -5.89 15.68
C TYR A 153 0.30 -7.31 15.67
N THR A 154 0.29 -7.96 16.83
CA THR A 154 -0.56 -9.11 17.04
C THR A 154 -1.95 -8.53 17.21
N GLU A 155 -2.70 -8.44 16.11
CA GLU A 155 -4.13 -8.25 16.21
C GLU A 155 -4.64 -9.28 17.22
N GLY A 156 -5.40 -8.82 18.20
CA GLY A 156 -5.87 -9.68 19.27
C GLY A 156 -6.56 -10.91 18.68
N LYS A 157 -6.39 -12.08 19.27
CA LYS A 157 -6.93 -13.37 18.82
C LYS A 157 -8.42 -13.35 18.46
N LEU A 158 -9.17 -12.38 18.96
CA LEU A 158 -10.60 -12.20 18.66
C LEU A 158 -10.86 -11.72 17.22
N LEU A 159 -9.92 -10.96 16.62
CA LEU A 159 -10.08 -10.45 15.23
C LEU A 159 -9.67 -11.46 14.16
N ASN A 160 -8.90 -12.49 14.49
CA ASN A 160 -8.52 -13.53 13.51
C ASN A 160 -9.72 -14.34 12.99
N TRP A 161 -10.84 -14.33 13.69
CA TRP A 161 -12.10 -14.96 13.25
C TRP A 161 -12.87 -14.09 12.26
N LEU A 162 -12.68 -12.79 12.34
CA LEU A 162 -13.41 -11.78 11.58
C LEU A 162 -12.53 -11.23 10.44
N ASN A 163 -11.89 -12.15 9.69
CA ASN A 163 -11.17 -11.74 8.50
C ASN A 163 -12.13 -11.20 7.43
N PRO A 164 -11.67 -10.35 6.51
CA PRO A 164 -12.51 -9.72 5.49
C PRO A 164 -13.36 -10.72 4.71
N SER A 165 -12.79 -11.85 4.32
CA SER A 165 -13.48 -12.90 3.57
C SER A 165 -14.59 -13.54 4.40
N ALA A 166 -14.33 -13.88 5.66
CA ALA A 166 -15.33 -14.48 6.54
C ALA A 166 -16.51 -13.53 6.79
N ILE A 167 -16.25 -12.23 6.98
CA ILE A 167 -17.31 -11.23 7.13
C ILE A 167 -18.13 -11.11 5.84
N LEU A 168 -17.49 -11.07 4.69
CA LEU A 168 -18.19 -11.02 3.41
C LEU A 168 -19.11 -12.23 3.23
N TRP A 169 -18.61 -13.44 3.49
CA TRP A 169 -19.42 -14.66 3.43
C TRP A 169 -20.56 -14.66 4.45
N LEU A 170 -20.33 -14.17 5.66
CA LEU A 170 -21.36 -14.04 6.69
C LEU A 170 -22.47 -13.07 6.23
N VAL A 171 -22.12 -11.92 5.68
CA VAL A 171 -23.07 -10.94 5.15
C VAL A 171 -23.89 -11.54 4.01
N LEU A 172 -23.25 -12.26 3.09
CA LEU A 172 -23.95 -12.95 1.99
C LEU A 172 -24.88 -14.06 2.50
N LEU A 173 -24.43 -14.83 3.49
CA LEU A 173 -25.25 -15.88 4.12
C LEU A 173 -26.47 -15.27 4.81
N ILE A 174 -26.29 -14.22 5.62
CA ILE A 174 -27.40 -13.52 6.28
C ILE A 174 -28.39 -13.00 5.25
N PHE A 175 -27.91 -12.38 4.18
CA PHE A 175 -28.77 -11.91 3.12
C PHE A 175 -29.55 -13.04 2.45
N PHE A 176 -28.88 -14.17 2.17
CA PHE A 176 -29.52 -15.35 1.58
C PHE A 176 -30.60 -15.92 2.49
N LEU A 177 -30.30 -16.13 3.77
CA LEU A 177 -31.27 -16.64 4.76
C LEU A 177 -32.45 -15.68 4.94
N PHE A 178 -32.17 -14.38 4.97
CA PHE A 178 -33.21 -13.36 5.06
C PHE A 178 -34.14 -13.38 3.85
N LYS A 179 -33.59 -13.55 2.63
CA LYS A 179 -34.38 -13.70 1.40
C LYS A 179 -35.21 -14.95 1.39
N LEU A 180 -34.74 -16.07 1.97
CA LEU A 180 -35.52 -17.31 2.09
C LEU A 180 -36.68 -17.17 3.07
N TYR A 181 -36.41 -16.51 4.21
CA TYR A 181 -37.41 -16.39 5.28
C TYR A 181 -38.47 -15.32 4.96
N TYR A 182 -38.05 -14.18 4.47
CA TYR A 182 -38.96 -13.08 4.13
C TYR A 182 -39.36 -13.15 2.67
N LYS A 183 -40.58 -13.63 2.40
CA LYS A 183 -41.19 -13.62 1.05
C LYS A 183 -41.61 -12.21 0.58
N GLY A 184 -41.39 -11.18 1.36
CA GLY A 184 -41.77 -9.78 1.11
C GLY A 184 -40.68 -8.94 0.48
N ASN A 185 -41.00 -7.67 0.21
CA ASN A 185 -40.17 -6.70 -0.51
C ASN A 185 -39.07 -6.03 0.38
N THR A 186 -38.37 -6.81 1.21
CA THR A 186 -37.29 -6.32 2.10
C THR A 186 -35.93 -6.16 1.41
N VAL A 187 -35.82 -6.65 0.18
CA VAL A 187 -34.65 -6.55 -0.70
C VAL A 187 -34.19 -5.10 -0.96
N PRO A 188 -35.10 -4.08 -0.99
CA PRO A 188 -34.67 -2.72 -1.31
C PRO A 188 -33.65 -2.12 -0.33
N LEU A 189 -33.83 -2.32 0.98
CA LEU A 189 -32.93 -1.71 1.98
C LEU A 189 -31.53 -2.28 1.93
N PHE A 190 -31.40 -3.60 1.83
CA PHE A 190 -30.08 -4.25 1.70
C PHE A 190 -29.39 -3.80 0.40
N SER A 191 -30.11 -3.84 -0.72
CA SER A 191 -29.58 -3.41 -2.01
C SER A 191 -29.19 -1.92 -2.00
N PHE A 192 -29.97 -1.08 -1.31
CA PHE A 192 -29.64 0.31 -1.11
C PHE A 192 -28.32 0.47 -0.37
N LEU A 193 -28.19 -0.17 0.80
CA LEU A 193 -26.96 -0.08 1.62
C LEU A 193 -25.75 -0.64 0.87
N TRP A 194 -25.92 -1.76 0.16
CA TRP A 194 -24.85 -2.35 -0.63
C TRP A 194 -24.37 -1.41 -1.73
N LEU A 195 -25.28 -0.87 -2.55
CA LEU A 195 -24.93 0.07 -3.61
C LEU A 195 -24.37 1.38 -3.06
N LEU A 196 -24.84 1.83 -1.89
CA LEU A 196 -24.31 3.00 -1.23
C LEU A 196 -22.83 2.80 -0.87
N ILE A 197 -22.49 1.68 -0.23
CA ILE A 197 -21.12 1.34 0.14
C ILE A 197 -20.26 1.21 -1.13
N MET A 198 -20.69 0.45 -2.12
CA MET A 198 -19.95 0.27 -3.37
C MET A 198 -19.74 1.59 -4.12
N GLY A 199 -20.76 2.42 -4.18
CA GLY A 199 -20.68 3.72 -4.86
C GLY A 199 -19.77 4.71 -4.13
N ILE A 200 -19.79 4.77 -2.80
CA ILE A 200 -18.88 5.58 -2.00
C ILE A 200 -17.44 5.08 -2.21
N SER A 201 -17.21 3.77 -2.13
CA SER A 201 -15.89 3.19 -2.40
C SER A 201 -15.39 3.56 -3.79
N GLY A 202 -16.26 3.52 -4.81
CA GLY A 202 -15.90 3.90 -6.17
C GLY A 202 -15.51 5.37 -6.31
N TRP A 203 -16.18 6.28 -5.61
CA TRP A 203 -15.78 7.69 -5.58
C TRP A 203 -14.45 7.91 -4.86
N ILE A 204 -14.17 7.16 -3.80
CA ILE A 204 -12.87 7.19 -3.13
C ILE A 204 -11.77 6.69 -4.08
N LEU A 205 -12.00 5.58 -4.80
CA LEU A 205 -11.04 5.04 -5.77
C LEU A 205 -10.80 6.03 -6.93
N LEU A 206 -11.84 6.68 -7.45
CA LEU A 206 -11.69 7.74 -8.45
C LEU A 206 -10.87 8.91 -7.91
N PHE A 207 -11.13 9.33 -6.68
CA PHE A 207 -10.37 10.41 -6.07
C PHE A 207 -8.89 10.03 -5.87
N LEU A 208 -8.61 8.81 -5.42
CA LEU A 208 -7.24 8.33 -5.30
C LEU A 208 -6.53 8.30 -6.65
N TRP A 209 -7.20 7.87 -7.71
CA TRP A 209 -6.62 7.76 -9.04
C TRP A 209 -6.41 9.13 -9.73
N PHE A 210 -7.41 10.01 -9.72
CA PHE A 210 -7.38 11.26 -10.49
C PHE A 210 -7.16 12.52 -9.64
N GLY A 211 -7.40 12.44 -8.35
CA GLY A 211 -7.31 13.57 -7.42
C GLY A 211 -6.05 13.58 -6.58
N THR A 212 -5.19 12.56 -6.67
CA THR A 212 -3.93 12.48 -5.93
C THR A 212 -2.78 12.12 -6.85
N ASN A 213 -1.54 12.40 -6.44
CA ASN A 213 -0.34 12.04 -7.18
C ASN A 213 0.27 10.72 -6.68
N HIS A 214 -0.58 9.74 -6.36
CA HIS A 214 -0.13 8.42 -5.87
C HIS A 214 -0.19 7.42 -7.02
N GLU A 215 0.90 7.26 -7.77
CA GLU A 215 0.99 6.32 -8.91
C GLU A 215 0.61 4.90 -8.53
N ALA A 216 0.84 4.50 -7.27
CA ALA A 216 0.43 3.19 -6.77
C ALA A 216 -1.10 2.95 -6.79
N ALA A 217 -1.92 4.01 -6.82
CA ALA A 217 -3.38 3.92 -6.90
C ALA A 217 -3.91 3.94 -8.35
N ASP A 218 -3.06 4.17 -9.34
CA ASP A 218 -3.45 4.26 -10.74
C ASP A 218 -3.91 2.92 -11.30
N TRP A 219 -4.80 2.99 -12.27
CA TRP A 219 -5.36 1.80 -12.94
C TRP A 219 -6.00 0.83 -11.95
N ASN A 220 -6.74 1.36 -10.97
CA ASN A 220 -7.40 0.55 -9.98
C ASN A 220 -8.67 -0.11 -10.55
N LEU A 221 -8.53 -1.38 -10.95
CA LEU A 221 -9.62 -2.15 -11.53
C LEU A 221 -10.76 -2.46 -10.55
N ASN A 222 -10.56 -2.24 -9.24
CA ASN A 222 -11.64 -2.36 -8.27
C ASN A 222 -12.80 -1.39 -8.56
N ILE A 223 -12.57 -0.33 -9.34
CA ILE A 223 -13.62 0.58 -9.80
C ILE A 223 -14.69 -0.12 -10.66
N LEU A 224 -14.39 -1.29 -11.24
CA LEU A 224 -15.36 -2.03 -12.06
C LEU A 224 -16.50 -2.63 -11.23
N TRP A 225 -16.20 -3.10 -10.02
CA TRP A 225 -17.21 -3.57 -9.09
C TRP A 225 -17.68 -2.49 -8.12
N ALA A 226 -16.80 -1.56 -7.72
CA ALA A 226 -17.12 -0.38 -6.93
C ALA A 226 -17.44 0.83 -7.84
N PHE A 227 -18.37 0.65 -8.79
CA PHE A 227 -18.61 1.68 -9.78
C PHE A 227 -19.27 2.92 -9.16
N PRO A 228 -18.73 4.14 -9.35
CA PRO A 228 -19.21 5.36 -8.69
C PRO A 228 -20.69 5.67 -8.91
N LEU A 229 -21.23 5.29 -10.06
CA LEU A 229 -22.66 5.46 -10.34
C LEU A 229 -23.57 4.55 -9.49
N HIS A 230 -23.05 3.58 -8.77
CA HIS A 230 -23.82 2.85 -7.77
C HIS A 230 -24.38 3.76 -6.68
N LEU A 231 -23.68 4.88 -6.37
CA LEU A 231 -24.13 5.84 -5.37
C LEU A 231 -25.48 6.47 -5.72
N PRO A 232 -25.67 7.16 -6.86
CA PRO A 232 -27.00 7.66 -7.23
C PRO A 232 -28.00 6.53 -7.46
N MET A 233 -27.56 5.37 -7.99
CA MET A 233 -28.43 4.23 -8.25
C MET A 233 -29.00 3.59 -6.98
N ALA A 234 -28.31 3.71 -5.84
CA ALA A 234 -28.82 3.31 -4.54
C ALA A 234 -30.18 3.97 -4.23
N PHE A 235 -30.30 5.25 -4.51
CA PHE A 235 -31.55 6.00 -4.27
C PHE A 235 -32.66 5.59 -5.25
N PHE A 236 -32.31 5.30 -6.50
CA PHE A 236 -33.32 4.84 -7.49
C PHE A 236 -33.91 3.47 -7.15
N ILE A 237 -33.23 2.62 -6.39
CA ILE A 237 -33.80 1.35 -5.92
C ILE A 237 -35.01 1.57 -5.00
N LEU A 238 -35.05 2.66 -4.24
CA LEU A 238 -36.13 2.99 -3.31
C LEU A 238 -37.34 3.59 -4.01
N VAL A 239 -37.21 4.07 -5.24
CA VAL A 239 -38.30 4.67 -6.00
C VAL A 239 -39.31 3.59 -6.42
N LYS A 240 -40.62 3.81 -6.18
CA LYS A 240 -41.70 2.86 -6.49
C LYS A 240 -41.84 2.64 -8.00
N ASN A 241 -41.85 3.71 -8.79
CA ASN A 241 -41.93 3.68 -10.25
C ASN A 241 -40.58 3.97 -10.87
N LYS A 242 -39.79 2.90 -11.12
CA LYS A 242 -38.46 3.01 -11.67
C LYS A 242 -38.47 3.32 -13.16
N PRO A 243 -37.68 4.31 -13.63
CA PRO A 243 -37.46 4.50 -15.07
C PRO A 243 -36.88 3.25 -15.75
N LYS A 244 -37.20 3.01 -17.01
CA LYS A 244 -36.73 1.81 -17.77
C LYS A 244 -35.18 1.73 -17.81
N TRP A 245 -34.49 2.84 -17.90
CA TRP A 245 -33.02 2.89 -17.94
C TRP A 245 -32.35 2.33 -16.67
N VAL A 246 -33.04 2.33 -15.53
CA VAL A 246 -32.52 1.72 -14.29
C VAL A 246 -32.29 0.22 -14.46
N ALA A 247 -33.21 -0.47 -15.16
CA ALA A 247 -33.04 -1.89 -15.46
C ALA A 247 -31.86 -2.13 -16.43
N GLN A 248 -31.68 -1.25 -17.41
CA GLN A 248 -30.56 -1.31 -18.36
C GLN A 248 -29.22 -1.11 -17.63
N TYR A 249 -29.15 -0.15 -16.71
CA TYR A 249 -27.97 0.06 -15.89
C TYR A 249 -27.56 -1.20 -15.12
N PHE A 250 -28.49 -1.84 -14.39
CA PHE A 250 -28.19 -3.06 -13.65
C PHE A 250 -27.85 -4.24 -14.55
N PHE A 251 -28.41 -4.30 -15.74
CA PHE A 251 -28.01 -5.30 -16.73
C PHE A 251 -26.54 -5.10 -17.14
N LEU A 252 -26.15 -3.88 -17.52
CA LEU A 252 -24.77 -3.57 -17.90
C LEU A 252 -23.79 -3.80 -16.74
N ALA A 253 -24.14 -3.40 -15.53
CA ALA A 253 -23.30 -3.63 -14.35
C ALA A 253 -23.05 -5.12 -14.09
N ARG A 254 -24.06 -5.98 -14.32
CA ARG A 254 -23.89 -7.44 -14.22
C ARG A 254 -22.99 -7.99 -15.32
N VAL A 255 -23.11 -7.52 -16.55
CA VAL A 255 -22.27 -7.95 -17.66
C VAL A 255 -20.81 -7.63 -17.35
N ILE A 256 -20.51 -6.42 -16.90
CA ILE A 256 -19.15 -6.01 -16.51
C ILE A 256 -18.61 -6.95 -15.43
N LEU A 257 -19.38 -7.22 -14.37
CA LEU A 257 -18.94 -8.10 -13.26
C LEU A 257 -18.70 -9.56 -13.67
N ILE A 258 -19.33 -10.04 -14.76
CA ILE A 258 -19.13 -11.43 -15.23
C ILE A 258 -17.92 -11.52 -16.17
N THR A 259 -17.56 -10.42 -16.82
CA THR A 259 -16.48 -10.37 -17.82
C THR A 259 -15.13 -9.93 -17.22
N THR A 260 -15.10 -9.49 -15.99
CA THR A 260 -13.88 -9.15 -15.22
C THR A 260 -13.49 -10.27 -14.27
#